data_cfdad1d1cbbb3d882203b553b9208eed
#
_entry.id   cfdad1d1cbbb3d882203b553b9208eed
#
_cell.length_a   1.000
_cell.length_b   1.000
_cell.length_c   1.000
_cell.angle_alpha   90.00
_cell.angle_beta   90.00
_cell.angle_gamma   90.00
#
_symmetry.space_group_name_H-M   'P 1'
#
loop_
_entity.id
_entity.type
_entity.pdbx_description
1 polymer ?
#
loop_
_entity_poly.entity_id
_entity_poly.type
_entity_poly.pdbx_seq_one_letter_code
_entity_poly.pdbx_strand_id
1 'polypeptide(L)'
;MTTGERGPTFAILPVKRFAAAKARLVPELSAGARRALAEAMVTDVVMALRRTKAIDEVLIVTAEPAVEAIGYGYGATVLADRAEHGQSAAALIGIAHALEHGAARVVLVPGDCPALDPGELAELLDRPLLGRSVTLVPDRHGSGTNALVLVPPGVIEPAFGAGSRARHEQAAAAAGVPCQVESVPTLLLDVDTADDLAALRRLLADRHGGAAHTRGILSRLAGYERPPAAGP
;
A
#
# COMPACT_ATOMS: atom_id res chain seq x y z
N MET A 1 18.20 -1.56 -31.53
CA MET A 1 17.06 -1.13 -30.69
C MET A 1 17.66 -0.79 -29.34
N THR A 2 17.85 0.49 -29.07
CA THR A 2 18.33 0.98 -27.77
C THR A 2 17.30 0.59 -26.71
N THR A 3 17.72 -0.19 -25.72
CA THR A 3 16.98 -0.35 -24.46
C THR A 3 16.84 1.06 -23.88
N GLY A 4 15.68 1.69 -24.09
CA GLY A 4 15.40 2.99 -23.49
C GLY A 4 15.56 2.85 -21.98
N GLU A 5 16.45 3.64 -21.40
CA GLU A 5 16.62 3.73 -19.96
C GLU A 5 15.25 4.02 -19.34
N ARG A 6 14.77 3.09 -18.55
CA ARG A 6 13.57 3.28 -17.74
C ARG A 6 13.86 4.43 -16.78
N GLY A 7 13.18 5.55 -16.93
CA GLY A 7 13.30 6.64 -15.96
C GLY A 7 12.89 6.20 -14.54
N PRO A 8 13.28 6.95 -13.50
CA PRO A 8 13.11 6.57 -12.10
C PRO A 8 11.64 6.29 -11.74
N THR A 9 11.42 5.23 -10.96
CA THR A 9 10.12 4.84 -10.41
C THR A 9 10.11 5.05 -8.91
N PHE A 10 9.18 5.87 -8.42
CA PHE A 10 9.03 6.14 -7.01
C PHE A 10 7.76 5.46 -6.48
N ALA A 11 7.89 4.73 -5.37
CA ALA A 11 6.73 4.22 -4.64
C ALA A 11 6.29 5.26 -3.61
N ILE A 12 4.98 5.52 -3.52
CA ILE A 12 4.40 6.46 -2.57
C ILE A 12 3.46 5.69 -1.65
N LEU A 13 3.71 5.76 -0.35
CA LEU A 13 2.97 5.11 0.70
C LEU A 13 2.32 6.17 1.62
N PRO A 14 1.07 6.58 1.37
CA PRO A 14 0.33 7.46 2.26
C PRO A 14 -0.14 6.68 3.50
N VAL A 15 0.22 7.13 4.70
CA VAL A 15 -0.18 6.48 5.96
C VAL A 15 -0.75 7.48 6.93
N LYS A 16 -2.01 7.28 7.35
CA LYS A 16 -2.70 8.09 8.35
C LYS A 16 -2.27 7.72 9.78
N ARG A 17 -2.59 8.57 10.74
CA ARG A 17 -2.38 8.26 12.17
C ARG A 17 -3.09 6.98 12.59
N PHE A 18 -2.43 6.19 13.40
CA PHE A 18 -2.95 4.91 13.90
C PHE A 18 -4.08 5.05 14.92
N ALA A 19 -4.27 6.22 15.53
CA ALA A 19 -5.33 6.45 16.51
C ALA A 19 -6.73 6.12 15.97
N ALA A 20 -6.99 6.40 14.68
CA ALA A 20 -8.23 6.06 13.99
C ALA A 20 -8.11 4.82 13.09
N ALA A 21 -6.94 4.15 13.10
CA ALA A 21 -6.71 3.01 12.21
C ALA A 21 -7.61 1.83 12.58
N LYS A 22 -8.13 1.17 11.52
CA LYS A 22 -8.87 -0.10 11.65
C LYS A 22 -10.05 -0.05 12.60
N ALA A 23 -10.79 1.08 12.61
CA ALA A 23 -11.97 1.26 13.47
C ALA A 23 -13.02 0.15 13.30
N ARG A 24 -13.14 -0.45 12.11
CA ARG A 24 -14.05 -1.57 11.84
C ARG A 24 -13.62 -2.89 12.47
N LEU A 25 -12.39 -2.97 13.05
CA LEU A 25 -11.90 -4.11 13.82
C LEU A 25 -12.12 -3.95 15.33
N VAL A 26 -12.86 -2.93 15.78
CA VAL A 26 -13.16 -2.70 17.22
C VAL A 26 -13.80 -3.90 17.91
N PRO A 27 -14.74 -4.64 17.28
CA PRO A 27 -15.34 -5.81 17.94
C PRO A 27 -14.34 -6.92 18.23
N GLU A 28 -13.31 -7.10 17.41
CA GLU A 28 -12.36 -8.22 17.50
C GLU A 28 -11.06 -7.84 18.19
N LEU A 29 -10.65 -6.57 18.13
CA LEU A 29 -9.33 -6.16 18.59
C LEU A 29 -9.36 -4.94 19.51
N SER A 30 -8.62 -5.00 20.61
CA SER A 30 -8.37 -3.84 21.47
C SER A 30 -7.67 -2.71 20.71
N ALA A 31 -7.72 -1.49 21.21
CA ALA A 31 -7.04 -0.34 20.59
C ALA A 31 -5.52 -0.59 20.42
N GLY A 32 -4.88 -1.18 21.44
CA GLY A 32 -3.46 -1.53 21.36
C GLY A 32 -3.16 -2.60 20.29
N ALA A 33 -4.03 -3.61 20.19
CA ALA A 33 -3.88 -4.67 19.18
C ALA A 33 -4.06 -4.11 17.75
N ARG A 34 -5.05 -3.23 17.54
CA ARG A 34 -5.25 -2.57 16.23
C ARG A 34 -4.06 -1.72 15.82
N ARG A 35 -3.52 -0.93 16.78
CA ARG A 35 -2.32 -0.13 16.54
C ARG A 35 -1.12 -1.01 16.18
N ALA A 36 -0.85 -2.07 16.96
CA ALA A 36 0.25 -2.98 16.70
C ALA A 36 0.10 -3.70 15.35
N LEU A 37 -1.12 -4.08 14.98
CA LEU A 37 -1.40 -4.68 13.67
C LEU A 37 -1.16 -3.68 12.54
N ALA A 38 -1.65 -2.45 12.65
CA ALA A 38 -1.43 -1.41 11.64
C ALA A 38 0.06 -1.11 11.44
N GLU A 39 0.81 -0.98 12.53
CA GLU A 39 2.26 -0.77 12.51
C GLU A 39 2.99 -1.92 11.82
N ALA A 40 2.64 -3.18 12.16
CA ALA A 40 3.23 -4.37 11.55
C ALA A 40 2.93 -4.45 10.04
N MET A 41 1.69 -4.15 9.62
CA MET A 41 1.30 -4.15 8.21
C MET A 41 2.07 -3.10 7.41
N VAL A 42 2.15 -1.87 7.91
CA VAL A 42 2.95 -0.80 7.28
C VAL A 42 4.41 -1.21 7.15
N THR A 43 4.98 -1.82 8.21
CA THR A 43 6.38 -2.29 8.18
C THR A 43 6.59 -3.31 7.08
N ASP A 44 5.70 -4.30 6.94
CA ASP A 44 5.81 -5.33 5.91
C ASP A 44 5.66 -4.75 4.50
N VAL A 45 4.76 -3.77 4.29
CA VAL A 45 4.61 -3.08 3.00
C VAL A 45 5.88 -2.28 2.66
N VAL A 46 6.43 -1.51 3.60
CA VAL A 46 7.69 -0.76 3.38
C VAL A 46 8.83 -1.70 3.00
N MET A 47 8.95 -2.83 3.71
CA MET A 47 9.97 -3.84 3.38
C MET A 47 9.77 -4.45 1.99
N ALA A 48 8.53 -4.72 1.59
CA ALA A 48 8.21 -5.23 0.26
C ALA A 48 8.57 -4.20 -0.83
N LEU A 49 8.17 -2.94 -0.66
CA LEU A 49 8.51 -1.86 -1.60
C LEU A 49 10.03 -1.68 -1.74
N ARG A 50 10.78 -1.68 -0.62
CA ARG A 50 12.24 -1.58 -0.62
C ARG A 50 12.95 -2.77 -1.31
N ARG A 51 12.32 -3.93 -1.36
CA ARG A 51 12.83 -5.14 -2.03
C ARG A 51 12.40 -5.24 -3.50
N THR A 52 11.46 -4.42 -3.94
CA THR A 52 10.97 -4.41 -5.33
C THR A 52 12.02 -3.76 -6.23
N LYS A 53 12.69 -4.56 -7.07
CA LYS A 53 13.80 -4.10 -7.92
C LYS A 53 13.44 -3.01 -8.91
N ALA A 54 12.15 -2.90 -9.25
CA ALA A 54 11.63 -1.92 -10.17
C ALA A 54 11.37 -0.54 -9.52
N ILE A 55 11.60 -0.39 -8.20
CA ILE A 55 11.42 0.84 -7.44
C ILE A 55 12.79 1.41 -7.10
N ASP A 56 13.03 2.65 -7.47
CA ASP A 56 14.28 3.37 -7.21
C ASP A 56 14.23 4.10 -5.87
N GLU A 57 13.05 4.64 -5.47
CA GLU A 57 12.86 5.34 -4.20
C GLU A 57 11.49 5.02 -3.58
N VAL A 58 11.46 4.95 -2.24
CA VAL A 58 10.23 4.79 -1.46
C VAL A 58 9.97 6.05 -0.66
N LEU A 59 8.82 6.67 -0.90
CA LEU A 59 8.33 7.86 -0.20
C LEU A 59 7.22 7.44 0.77
N ILE A 60 7.33 7.83 2.02
CA ILE A 60 6.28 7.65 3.03
C ILE A 60 5.72 9.02 3.37
N VAL A 61 4.42 9.21 3.21
CA VAL A 61 3.75 10.47 3.54
C VAL A 61 2.88 10.25 4.78
N THR A 62 3.26 10.85 5.90
CA THR A 62 2.62 10.56 7.19
C THR A 62 2.73 11.70 8.21
N ALA A 63 1.85 11.67 9.20
CA ALA A 63 1.95 12.43 10.45
C ALA A 63 2.07 11.47 11.67
N GLU A 64 2.21 10.14 11.47
CA GLU A 64 2.32 9.14 12.53
C GLU A 64 3.79 8.90 12.90
N PRO A 65 4.24 9.26 14.13
CA PRO A 65 5.65 9.15 14.52
C PRO A 65 6.22 7.72 14.42
N ALA A 66 5.41 6.69 14.66
CA ALA A 66 5.84 5.31 14.53
C ALA A 66 6.16 4.97 13.06
N VAL A 67 5.39 5.52 12.12
CA VAL A 67 5.62 5.33 10.68
C VAL A 67 6.84 6.12 10.19
N GLU A 68 7.06 7.31 10.74
CA GLU A 68 8.30 8.07 10.48
C GLU A 68 9.53 7.26 10.89
N ALA A 69 9.51 6.67 12.09
CA ALA A 69 10.61 5.83 12.59
C ALA A 69 10.82 4.59 11.71
N ILE A 70 9.74 3.93 11.26
CA ILE A 70 9.82 2.82 10.30
C ILE A 70 10.48 3.31 9.00
N GLY A 71 10.02 4.42 8.44
CA GLY A 71 10.58 4.99 7.21
C GLY A 71 12.08 5.20 7.29
N TYR A 72 12.55 5.89 8.30
CA TYR A 72 13.98 6.11 8.54
C TYR A 72 14.74 4.80 8.76
N GLY A 73 14.17 3.87 9.53
CA GLY A 73 14.80 2.57 9.82
C GLY A 73 15.00 1.69 8.58
N TYR A 74 14.13 1.81 7.59
CA TYR A 74 14.22 1.06 6.32
C TYR A 74 14.75 1.89 5.14
N GLY A 75 15.26 3.10 5.38
CA GLY A 75 15.89 3.94 4.35
C GLY A 75 14.90 4.48 3.32
N ALA A 76 13.66 4.76 3.73
CA ALA A 76 12.69 5.47 2.92
C ALA A 76 12.77 6.98 3.17
N THR A 77 12.41 7.78 2.18
CA THR A 77 12.23 9.22 2.35
C THR A 77 10.88 9.49 3.01
N VAL A 78 10.89 10.23 4.12
CA VAL A 78 9.70 10.54 4.92
C VAL A 78 9.26 11.98 4.68
N LEU A 79 8.01 12.16 4.26
CA LEU A 79 7.39 13.45 4.00
C LEU A 79 6.27 13.70 5.03
N ALA A 80 6.25 14.89 5.62
CA ALA A 80 5.27 15.23 6.64
C ALA A 80 3.89 15.54 6.03
N ASP A 81 2.85 14.80 6.44
CA ASP A 81 1.45 15.12 6.16
C ASP A 81 0.89 16.03 7.27
N ARG A 82 1.20 17.33 7.20
CA ARG A 82 0.79 18.29 8.25
C ARG A 82 -0.70 18.59 8.27
N ALA A 83 -1.36 18.43 7.13
CA ALA A 83 -2.76 18.81 6.97
C ALA A 83 -3.74 17.67 7.29
N GLU A 84 -3.28 16.42 7.16
CA GLU A 84 -4.07 15.22 7.40
C GLU A 84 -5.44 15.20 6.66
N HIS A 85 -5.47 15.80 5.44
CA HIS A 85 -6.69 15.92 4.62
C HIS A 85 -7.07 14.61 3.89
N GLY A 86 -6.47 13.51 4.28
CA GLY A 86 -6.79 12.16 3.79
C GLY A 86 -5.81 11.62 2.77
N GLN A 87 -6.06 10.38 2.36
CA GLN A 87 -5.13 9.59 1.56
C GLN A 87 -4.79 10.25 0.20
N SER A 88 -5.78 10.83 -0.47
CA SER A 88 -5.55 11.49 -1.76
C SER A 88 -4.68 12.75 -1.62
N ALA A 89 -4.89 13.55 -0.58
CA ALA A 89 -4.07 14.72 -0.32
C ALA A 89 -2.63 14.33 0.03
N ALA A 90 -2.44 13.30 0.87
CA ALA A 90 -1.13 12.76 1.17
C ALA A 90 -0.43 12.20 -0.09
N ALA A 91 -1.18 11.51 -0.97
CA ALA A 91 -0.66 11.05 -2.25
C ALA A 91 -0.12 12.19 -3.12
N LEU A 92 -0.82 13.34 -3.17
CA LEU A 92 -0.39 14.52 -3.92
C LEU A 92 0.93 15.11 -3.38
N ILE A 93 1.16 15.08 -2.05
CA ILE A 93 2.45 15.49 -1.46
C ILE A 93 3.58 14.61 -2.02
N GLY A 94 3.38 13.29 -2.01
CA GLY A 94 4.36 12.35 -2.57
C GLY A 94 4.58 12.53 -4.07
N ILE A 95 3.53 12.78 -4.85
CA ILE A 95 3.61 13.02 -6.29
C ILE A 95 4.39 14.30 -6.58
N ALA A 96 4.14 15.38 -5.84
CA ALA A 96 4.87 16.64 -6.00
C ALA A 96 6.37 16.43 -5.76
N HIS A 97 6.72 15.76 -4.66
CA HIS A 97 8.11 15.42 -4.36
C HIS A 97 8.75 14.55 -5.46
N ALA A 98 8.04 13.53 -5.93
CA ALA A 98 8.52 12.66 -7.00
C ALA A 98 8.79 13.43 -8.31
N LEU A 99 7.93 14.37 -8.69
CA LEU A 99 8.11 15.24 -9.85
C LEU A 99 9.35 16.14 -9.69
N GLU A 100 9.53 16.77 -8.53
CA GLU A 100 10.68 17.61 -8.22
C GLU A 100 12.02 16.85 -8.29
N HIS A 101 11.97 15.51 -8.02
CA HIS A 101 13.14 14.63 -8.04
C HIS A 101 13.25 13.79 -9.33
N GLY A 102 12.52 14.18 -10.38
CA GLY A 102 12.69 13.62 -11.71
C GLY A 102 12.11 12.22 -11.90
N ALA A 103 11.15 11.79 -11.08
CA ALA A 103 10.47 10.52 -11.28
C ALA A 103 9.77 10.49 -12.64
N ALA A 104 9.97 9.44 -13.42
CA ALA A 104 9.24 9.20 -14.66
C ALA A 104 7.91 8.48 -14.42
N ARG A 105 7.81 7.80 -13.29
CA ARG A 105 6.65 7.00 -12.89
C ARG A 105 6.51 7.00 -11.36
N VAL A 106 5.27 6.97 -10.89
CA VAL A 106 4.97 6.66 -9.48
C VAL A 106 4.06 5.45 -9.38
N VAL A 107 4.20 4.69 -8.29
CA VAL A 107 3.23 3.70 -7.83
C VAL A 107 2.79 4.07 -6.43
N LEU A 108 1.48 4.27 -6.26
CA LEU A 108 0.85 4.52 -4.97
C LEU A 108 0.32 3.20 -4.42
N VAL A 109 0.70 2.86 -3.18
CA VAL A 109 0.30 1.61 -2.51
C VAL A 109 -0.19 1.94 -1.10
N PRO A 110 -1.30 1.35 -0.61
CA PRO A 110 -1.76 1.57 0.76
C PRO A 110 -0.92 0.77 1.76
N GLY A 111 -0.88 1.22 3.01
CA GLY A 111 -0.09 0.59 4.09
C GLY A 111 -0.71 -0.64 4.73
N ASP A 112 -1.82 -1.14 4.20
CA ASP A 112 -2.62 -2.23 4.78
C ASP A 112 -2.79 -3.45 3.86
N CYS A 113 -1.90 -3.58 2.87
CA CYS A 113 -1.74 -4.76 2.03
C CYS A 113 -0.46 -5.53 2.42
N PRO A 114 -0.35 -6.11 3.64
CA PRO A 114 0.90 -6.67 4.15
C PRO A 114 1.38 -7.91 3.39
N ALA A 115 0.51 -8.53 2.61
CA ALA A 115 0.85 -9.70 1.80
C ALA A 115 1.60 -9.34 0.49
N LEU A 116 1.82 -8.04 0.22
CA LEU A 116 2.50 -7.56 -0.99
C LEU A 116 3.78 -8.33 -1.27
N ASP A 117 3.84 -8.92 -2.47
CA ASP A 117 5.02 -9.63 -2.98
C ASP A 117 5.85 -8.71 -3.88
N PRO A 118 7.15 -8.51 -3.56
CA PRO A 118 8.03 -7.66 -4.36
C PRO A 118 8.20 -8.12 -5.81
N GLY A 119 8.12 -9.43 -6.07
CA GLY A 119 8.23 -10.00 -7.42
C GLY A 119 7.00 -9.68 -8.25
N GLU A 120 5.79 -9.90 -7.71
CA GLU A 120 4.54 -9.58 -8.40
C GLU A 120 4.44 -8.07 -8.72
N LEU A 121 4.87 -7.21 -7.79
CA LEU A 121 4.91 -5.77 -8.04
C LEU A 121 5.97 -5.40 -9.07
N ALA A 122 7.14 -6.03 -9.05
CA ALA A 122 8.17 -5.81 -10.07
C ALA A 122 7.67 -6.22 -11.46
N GLU A 123 7.01 -7.36 -11.60
CA GLU A 123 6.41 -7.80 -12.86
C GLU A 123 5.39 -6.79 -13.41
N LEU A 124 4.55 -6.21 -12.55
CA LEU A 124 3.64 -5.14 -12.94
C LEU A 124 4.40 -3.92 -13.46
N LEU A 125 5.46 -3.51 -12.75
CA LEU A 125 6.23 -2.30 -13.06
C LEU A 125 7.23 -2.50 -14.23
N ASP A 126 7.63 -3.72 -14.53
CA ASP A 126 8.55 -4.02 -15.65
C ASP A 126 7.85 -4.10 -17.00
N ARG A 127 6.52 -3.98 -17.04
CA ARG A 127 5.78 -3.89 -18.30
C ARG A 127 6.19 -2.65 -19.09
N PRO A 128 6.22 -2.72 -20.42
CA PRO A 128 6.59 -1.59 -21.25
C PRO A 128 5.69 -0.38 -20.99
N LEU A 129 6.30 0.80 -20.81
CA LEU A 129 5.56 2.05 -20.68
C LEU A 129 4.97 2.41 -22.06
N LEU A 130 3.66 2.50 -22.13
CA LEU A 130 2.93 2.92 -23.34
C LEU A 130 2.79 4.44 -23.45
N GLY A 131 3.81 5.20 -22.97
CA GLY A 131 3.73 6.66 -22.86
C GLY A 131 2.88 7.08 -21.65
N ARG A 132 2.07 8.14 -21.81
CA ARG A 132 1.17 8.61 -20.76
C ARG A 132 0.08 7.55 -20.49
N SER A 133 -0.01 7.07 -19.25
CA SER A 133 -0.94 5.99 -18.91
C SER A 133 -1.24 5.94 -17.42
N VAL A 134 -2.34 5.27 -17.09
CA VAL A 134 -2.76 4.90 -15.74
C VAL A 134 -2.89 3.39 -15.68
N THR A 135 -2.34 2.75 -14.63
CA THR A 135 -2.61 1.35 -14.32
C THR A 135 -3.21 1.23 -12.93
N LEU A 136 -4.32 0.49 -12.82
CA LEU A 136 -5.07 0.27 -11.60
C LEU A 136 -4.92 -1.20 -11.16
N VAL A 137 -4.66 -1.41 -9.87
CA VAL A 137 -4.89 -2.70 -9.21
C VAL A 137 -6.07 -2.52 -8.26
N PRO A 138 -7.21 -3.16 -8.50
CA PRO A 138 -8.38 -3.02 -7.66
C PRO A 138 -8.20 -3.73 -6.31
N ASP A 139 -9.07 -3.42 -5.35
CA ASP A 139 -9.29 -4.24 -4.17
C ASP A 139 -9.97 -5.58 -4.54
N ARG A 140 -10.10 -6.49 -3.57
CA ARG A 140 -10.75 -7.80 -3.77
C ARG A 140 -12.24 -7.70 -4.15
N HIS A 141 -12.89 -6.56 -3.87
CA HIS A 141 -14.29 -6.28 -4.21
C HIS A 141 -14.44 -5.62 -5.58
N GLY A 142 -13.34 -5.22 -6.20
CA GLY A 142 -13.32 -4.58 -7.52
C GLY A 142 -13.83 -3.14 -7.53
N SER A 143 -14.06 -2.52 -6.38
CA SER A 143 -14.58 -1.14 -6.27
C SER A 143 -13.56 -0.12 -5.78
N GLY A 144 -12.58 -0.56 -4.99
CA GLY A 144 -11.46 0.23 -4.51
C GLY A 144 -10.24 0.17 -5.41
N THR A 145 -9.15 0.76 -4.96
CA THR A 145 -7.86 0.79 -5.66
C THR A 145 -6.74 0.53 -4.65
N ASN A 146 -6.07 -0.61 -4.77
CA ASN A 146 -4.96 -1.05 -3.92
C ASN A 146 -3.59 -0.77 -4.53
N ALA A 147 -3.49 -0.48 -5.82
CA ALA A 147 -2.34 0.22 -6.39
C ALA A 147 -2.76 1.12 -7.54
N LEU A 148 -2.08 2.25 -7.68
CA LEU A 148 -2.27 3.20 -8.76
C LEU A 148 -0.91 3.56 -9.33
N VAL A 149 -0.64 3.15 -10.58
CA VAL A 149 0.58 3.50 -11.30
C VAL A 149 0.28 4.65 -12.26
N LEU A 150 1.06 5.72 -12.17
CA LEU A 150 0.90 6.94 -12.99
C LEU A 150 2.15 7.20 -13.82
N VAL A 151 1.97 7.40 -15.12
CA VAL A 151 3.02 7.75 -16.08
C VAL A 151 2.56 8.93 -16.96
N PRO A 152 3.20 10.10 -16.88
CA PRO A 152 4.11 10.53 -15.80
C PRO A 152 3.39 10.70 -14.47
N PRO A 153 4.12 10.94 -13.36
CA PRO A 153 3.51 11.33 -12.08
C PRO A 153 2.56 12.51 -12.29
N GLY A 154 1.38 12.47 -11.68
CA GLY A 154 0.40 13.56 -11.84
C GLY A 154 -0.35 13.58 -13.19
N VAL A 155 -0.30 12.50 -13.98
CA VAL A 155 -1.10 12.37 -15.21
C VAL A 155 -2.61 12.42 -14.93
N ILE A 156 -3.01 11.99 -13.75
CA ILE A 156 -4.33 12.24 -13.10
C ILE A 156 -4.11 12.54 -11.62
N GLU A 157 -5.09 13.16 -10.98
CA GLU A 157 -5.11 13.29 -9.51
C GLU A 157 -5.65 12.02 -8.86
N PRO A 158 -4.99 11.49 -7.81
CA PRO A 158 -5.52 10.37 -7.04
C PRO A 158 -6.82 10.71 -6.33
N ALA A 159 -7.80 9.79 -6.39
CA ALA A 159 -9.12 9.95 -5.78
C ALA A 159 -9.50 8.70 -4.96
N PHE A 160 -8.70 8.39 -3.93
CA PHE A 160 -8.87 7.21 -3.06
C PHE A 160 -10.17 7.27 -2.22
N GLY A 161 -10.54 6.13 -1.64
CA GLY A 161 -11.75 5.92 -0.85
C GLY A 161 -12.80 5.10 -1.59
N ALA A 162 -14.03 5.01 -1.02
CA ALA A 162 -15.08 4.17 -1.58
C ALA A 162 -15.37 4.49 -3.06
N GLY A 163 -15.37 3.47 -3.93
CA GLY A 163 -15.57 3.65 -5.37
C GLY A 163 -14.40 4.31 -6.10
N SER A 164 -13.21 4.28 -5.54
CA SER A 164 -12.01 4.92 -6.11
C SER A 164 -11.64 4.39 -7.49
N ARG A 165 -11.88 3.12 -7.79
CA ARG A 165 -11.63 2.55 -9.11
C ARG A 165 -12.36 3.33 -10.20
N ALA A 166 -13.67 3.49 -10.07
CA ALA A 166 -14.46 4.20 -11.08
C ALA A 166 -14.02 5.67 -11.22
N ARG A 167 -13.65 6.34 -10.11
CA ARG A 167 -13.14 7.72 -10.18
C ARG A 167 -11.80 7.82 -10.92
N HIS A 168 -10.89 6.89 -10.69
CA HIS A 168 -9.61 6.86 -11.40
C HIS A 168 -9.79 6.55 -12.90
N GLU A 169 -10.68 5.60 -13.26
CA GLU A 169 -11.04 5.30 -14.65
C GLU A 169 -11.63 6.54 -15.34
N GLN A 170 -12.54 7.26 -14.66
CA GLN A 170 -13.13 8.49 -15.18
C GLN A 170 -12.09 9.61 -15.33
N ALA A 171 -11.19 9.79 -14.36
CA ALA A 171 -10.13 10.78 -14.44
C ALA A 171 -9.17 10.49 -15.60
N ALA A 172 -8.81 9.23 -15.84
CA ALA A 172 -7.98 8.84 -16.97
C ALA A 172 -8.69 9.11 -18.30
N ALA A 173 -9.97 8.78 -18.41
CA ALA A 173 -10.79 9.09 -19.59
C ALA A 173 -10.87 10.60 -19.84
N ALA A 174 -11.11 11.40 -18.81
CA ALA A 174 -11.15 12.87 -18.90
C ALA A 174 -9.78 13.47 -19.32
N ALA A 175 -8.69 12.85 -18.89
CA ALA A 175 -7.32 13.25 -19.29
C ALA A 175 -6.92 12.73 -20.68
N GLY A 176 -7.75 11.92 -21.34
CA GLY A 176 -7.47 11.32 -22.64
C GLY A 176 -6.29 10.34 -22.61
N VAL A 177 -6.10 9.62 -21.49
CA VAL A 177 -5.00 8.65 -21.33
C VAL A 177 -5.52 7.23 -21.16
N PRO A 178 -4.79 6.20 -21.66
CA PRO A 178 -5.14 4.81 -21.45
C PRO A 178 -5.19 4.47 -19.96
N CYS A 179 -6.21 3.72 -19.55
CA CYS A 179 -6.35 3.16 -18.21
C CYS A 179 -6.41 1.65 -18.31
N GLN A 180 -5.45 0.95 -17.70
CA GLN A 180 -5.40 -0.50 -17.64
C GLN A 180 -5.76 -0.98 -16.24
N VAL A 181 -6.57 -2.03 -16.14
CA VAL A 181 -6.89 -2.69 -14.89
C VAL A 181 -6.13 -4.00 -14.84
N GLU A 182 -5.28 -4.14 -13.83
CA GLU A 182 -4.39 -5.28 -13.66
C GLU A 182 -4.68 -6.02 -12.37
N SER A 183 -4.37 -7.30 -12.33
CA SER A 183 -4.48 -8.10 -11.12
C SER A 183 -3.10 -8.42 -10.57
N VAL A 184 -2.87 -8.03 -9.33
CA VAL A 184 -1.69 -8.41 -8.53
C VAL A 184 -2.23 -9.14 -7.30
N PRO A 185 -2.19 -10.48 -7.27
CA PRO A 185 -2.88 -11.28 -6.26
C PRO A 185 -2.58 -10.86 -4.82
N THR A 186 -1.34 -10.44 -4.54
CA THR A 186 -0.92 -10.04 -3.19
C THR A 186 -1.32 -8.61 -2.81
N LEU A 187 -1.81 -7.82 -3.76
CA LEU A 187 -2.36 -6.47 -3.53
C LEU A 187 -3.88 -6.43 -3.48
N LEU A 188 -4.59 -7.54 -3.78
CA LEU A 188 -6.06 -7.54 -3.78
C LEU A 188 -6.65 -7.38 -2.38
N LEU A 189 -5.90 -7.73 -1.32
CA LEU A 189 -6.41 -7.77 0.05
C LEU A 189 -5.80 -6.65 0.89
N ASP A 190 -6.55 -5.59 1.09
CA ASP A 190 -6.40 -4.62 2.16
C ASP A 190 -7.19 -5.08 3.39
N VAL A 191 -6.70 -4.77 4.58
CA VAL A 191 -7.28 -5.30 5.84
C VAL A 191 -8.03 -4.20 6.57
N ASP A 192 -9.33 -4.10 6.38
CA ASP A 192 -10.19 -3.11 7.03
C ASP A 192 -11.23 -3.69 7.98
N THR A 193 -11.67 -4.93 7.75
CA THR A 193 -12.74 -5.60 8.48
C THR A 193 -12.29 -6.92 9.10
N ALA A 194 -13.13 -7.51 9.95
CA ALA A 194 -12.90 -8.85 10.50
C ALA A 194 -12.78 -9.92 9.39
N ASP A 195 -13.59 -9.81 8.35
CA ASP A 195 -13.55 -10.73 7.21
C ASP A 195 -12.23 -10.60 6.43
N ASP A 196 -11.70 -9.37 6.29
CA ASP A 196 -10.38 -9.15 5.69
C ASP A 196 -9.27 -9.76 6.55
N LEU A 197 -9.35 -9.58 7.87
CA LEU A 197 -8.40 -10.17 8.81
C LEU A 197 -8.41 -11.69 8.74
N ALA A 198 -9.60 -12.31 8.66
CA ALA A 198 -9.74 -13.75 8.49
C ALA A 198 -9.20 -14.22 7.12
N ALA A 199 -9.44 -13.44 6.06
CA ALA A 199 -8.90 -13.71 4.72
C ALA A 199 -7.37 -13.61 4.71
N LEU A 200 -6.79 -12.59 5.39
CA LEU A 200 -5.35 -12.44 5.52
C LEU A 200 -4.72 -13.63 6.26
N ARG A 201 -5.32 -14.07 7.37
CA ARG A 201 -4.84 -15.26 8.11
C ARG A 201 -4.76 -16.50 7.21
N ARG A 202 -5.79 -16.74 6.38
CA ARG A 202 -5.80 -17.85 5.41
C ARG A 202 -4.71 -17.67 4.35
N LEU A 203 -4.66 -16.51 3.71
CA LEU A 203 -3.66 -16.20 2.69
C LEU A 203 -2.23 -16.42 3.21
N LEU A 204 -1.95 -15.95 4.41
CA LEU A 204 -0.63 -16.09 5.02
C LEU A 204 -0.34 -17.55 5.45
N ALA A 205 -1.33 -18.35 5.83
CA ALA A 205 -1.13 -19.78 6.14
C ALA A 205 -0.68 -20.58 4.92
N ASP A 206 -1.23 -20.25 3.73
CA ASP A 206 -0.95 -20.95 2.48
C ASP A 206 0.34 -20.47 1.79
N ARG A 207 0.93 -19.35 2.23
CA ARG A 207 2.14 -18.76 1.64
C ARG A 207 3.35 -18.90 2.56
N HIS A 208 4.47 -19.31 1.99
CA HIS A 208 5.75 -19.31 2.69
C HIS A 208 6.48 -17.96 2.45
N GLY A 209 6.90 -17.32 3.54
CA GLY A 209 7.61 -16.03 3.48
C GLY A 209 6.68 -14.81 3.39
N GLY A 210 7.27 -13.60 3.40
CA GLY A 210 6.56 -12.33 3.42
C GLY A 210 5.81 -12.04 4.72
N ALA A 211 5.38 -10.81 4.91
CA ALA A 211 4.54 -10.35 6.01
C ALA A 211 5.01 -10.78 7.42
N ALA A 212 6.30 -10.74 7.70
CA ALA A 212 6.88 -11.33 8.91
C ALA A 212 6.40 -10.64 10.19
N HIS A 213 6.28 -9.31 10.18
CA HIS A 213 5.79 -8.52 11.31
C HIS A 213 4.32 -8.79 11.57
N THR A 214 3.51 -8.77 10.51
CA THR A 214 2.07 -9.07 10.57
C THR A 214 1.82 -10.49 11.09
N ARG A 215 2.55 -11.50 10.60
CA ARG A 215 2.49 -12.88 11.11
C ARG A 215 2.78 -12.95 12.60
N GLY A 216 3.82 -12.23 13.07
CA GLY A 216 4.19 -12.19 14.49
C GLY A 216 3.09 -11.58 15.35
N ILE A 217 2.40 -10.53 14.90
CA ILE A 217 1.25 -9.97 15.60
C ILE A 217 0.08 -10.94 15.61
N LEU A 218 -0.28 -11.51 14.46
CA LEU A 218 -1.41 -12.44 14.33
C LEU A 218 -1.22 -13.69 15.21
N SER A 219 0.00 -14.23 15.31
CA SER A 219 0.31 -15.36 16.21
C SER A 219 0.13 -14.99 17.68
N ARG A 220 0.55 -13.79 18.10
CA ARG A 220 0.35 -13.30 19.47
C ARG A 220 -1.14 -13.14 19.79
N LEU A 221 -1.92 -12.56 18.88
CA LEU A 221 -3.36 -12.38 19.06
C LEU A 221 -4.08 -13.73 19.19
N ALA A 222 -3.75 -14.72 18.38
CA ALA A 222 -4.32 -16.07 18.48
C ALA A 222 -3.98 -16.78 19.80
N GLY A 223 -2.82 -16.48 20.40
CA GLY A 223 -2.44 -16.98 21.73
C GLY A 223 -3.26 -16.40 22.88
N TYR A 224 -3.75 -15.16 22.74
CA TYR A 224 -4.63 -14.51 23.72
C TYR A 224 -6.09 -15.02 23.66
N GLU A 225 -6.55 -15.48 22.48
CA GLU A 225 -7.90 -16.02 22.28
C GLU A 225 -8.05 -17.47 22.78
N ARG A 226 -6.97 -18.12 23.20
CA ARG A 226 -7.02 -19.49 23.75
C ARG A 226 -7.28 -19.39 25.26
N PRO A 227 -8.44 -19.84 25.75
CA PRO A 227 -8.66 -19.94 27.20
C PRO A 227 -7.57 -20.82 27.83
N PRO A 228 -7.12 -20.55 29.08
CA PRO A 228 -6.18 -21.41 29.75
C PRO A 228 -6.73 -22.82 29.71
N ALA A 229 -5.91 -23.79 29.26
CA ALA A 229 -6.27 -25.19 29.26
C ALA A 229 -6.75 -25.52 30.68
N ALA A 230 -8.01 -25.98 30.82
CA ALA A 230 -8.49 -26.49 32.08
C ALA A 230 -7.51 -27.60 32.51
N GLY A 231 -6.76 -27.30 33.54
CA GLY A 231 -5.84 -28.27 34.13
C GLY A 231 -6.61 -29.52 34.59
N PRO A 232 -5.91 -30.66 34.69
CA PRO A 232 -6.49 -31.92 35.07
C PRO A 232 -7.07 -31.91 36.48
#